data_06f6e72fade7fd6c7b47bdf43ab5158a
#
_entry.id   06f6e72fade7fd6c7b47bdf43ab5158a
#
_cell.length_a   1.000
_cell.length_b   1.000
_cell.length_c   1.000
_cell.angle_alpha   90.00
_cell.angle_beta   90.00
_cell.angle_gamma   90.00
#
_symmetry.space_group_name_H-M   'P 1'
#
loop_
_entity.id
_entity.type
_entity.pdbx_description
1 polymer ?
#
loop_
_entity_poly.entity_id
_entity_poly.type
_entity_poly.pdbx_seq_one_letter_code
_entity_poly.pdbx_strand_id
1 'polypeptide(L)'
;MKNVLFVSLGCDKNLVDSEKMLGLLNEAGYRVAQEESEADAIVVNTCCFIHDAKEESVETILEMAEWKKKGRLKALIVTGCMAQRYQDEIQQEIPEVDAVIGTTGYTEIVPILDEILAEAEASQKEAAVEEPKEKSFVNCCPSIDLLPASLADKRVVTTGGYTAYLKIAEGCNKRCTYCIIPYIRGHYRSFPMEDLLEEARKLAEGGVKELILIAQETTVYGMDCYGRKALPELLTKLCEIEGIEWIRILYCYPEEITDELIAVMKKEKKICHYLDIPIQHSEDTILKRMGRRTNRAELVSLVEKLRKEIPDIVLRTTLITGFPGETEEDFQETLDVVRKVRYDSAFT
;
A
#
# COMPACT_ATOMS: atom_id res chain seq x y z
N MET A 1 -5.91 30.75 -1.65
CA MET A 1 -5.60 29.47 -1.03
C MET A 1 -6.01 28.41 -2.04
N LYS A 2 -5.16 27.46 -2.37
CA LYS A 2 -5.40 26.48 -3.44
C LYS A 2 -6.05 25.24 -2.84
N ASN A 3 -7.05 24.68 -3.51
CA ASN A 3 -7.80 23.51 -3.08
C ASN A 3 -7.32 22.28 -3.85
N VAL A 4 -7.04 21.18 -3.16
CA VAL A 4 -6.64 19.91 -3.75
C VAL A 4 -7.62 18.80 -3.37
N LEU A 5 -8.10 18.06 -4.36
CA LEU A 5 -8.90 16.84 -4.16
C LEU A 5 -7.97 15.62 -4.27
N PHE A 6 -8.13 14.68 -3.35
CA PHE A 6 -7.45 13.40 -3.39
C PHE A 6 -8.41 12.25 -3.68
N VAL A 7 -8.12 11.49 -4.72
CA VAL A 7 -8.78 10.20 -4.98
C VAL A 7 -7.76 9.10 -4.71
N SER A 8 -7.98 8.31 -3.65
CA SER A 8 -7.08 7.23 -3.24
C SER A 8 -7.67 5.88 -3.59
N LEU A 9 -7.11 5.25 -4.61
CA LEU A 9 -7.51 3.92 -5.08
C LEU A 9 -6.53 2.85 -4.59
N GLY A 10 -6.97 1.58 -4.64
CA GLY A 10 -6.13 0.42 -4.37
C GLY A 10 -6.03 0.05 -2.89
N CYS A 11 -4.83 -0.25 -2.43
CA CYS A 11 -4.61 -0.92 -1.16
C CYS A 11 -4.26 0.06 -0.01
N ASP A 12 -4.21 -0.51 1.21
CA ASP A 12 -3.76 0.15 2.43
C ASP A 12 -2.37 0.84 2.34
N LYS A 13 -1.44 0.30 1.52
CA LYS A 13 -0.13 0.94 1.30
C LYS A 13 -0.29 2.24 0.50
N ASN A 14 -1.15 2.23 -0.53
CA ASN A 14 -1.49 3.44 -1.28
C ASN A 14 -2.17 4.48 -0.40
N LEU A 15 -3.06 4.02 0.50
CA LEU A 15 -3.73 4.92 1.44
C LEU A 15 -2.72 5.63 2.35
N VAL A 16 -1.74 4.89 2.92
CA VAL A 16 -0.67 5.51 3.73
C VAL A 16 0.12 6.53 2.92
N ASP A 17 0.43 6.22 1.66
CA ASP A 17 1.14 7.16 0.77
C ASP A 17 0.28 8.43 0.52
N SER A 18 -1.04 8.27 0.30
CA SER A 18 -1.98 9.40 0.15
C SER A 18 -2.04 10.26 1.42
N GLU A 19 -2.14 9.66 2.59
CA GLU A 19 -2.18 10.36 3.88
C GLU A 19 -0.90 11.14 4.17
N LYS A 20 0.25 10.62 3.73
CA LYS A 20 1.54 11.33 3.81
C LYS A 20 1.59 12.52 2.83
N MET A 21 1.13 12.34 1.59
CA MET A 21 1.03 13.44 0.61
C MET A 21 0.06 14.53 1.09
N LEU A 22 -1.09 14.15 1.63
CA LEU A 22 -2.05 15.10 2.22
C LEU A 22 -1.43 15.91 3.36
N GLY A 23 -0.63 15.29 4.20
CA GLY A 23 0.09 15.96 5.27
C GLY A 23 1.08 17.01 4.76
N LEU A 24 1.88 16.66 3.74
CA LEU A 24 2.81 17.61 3.10
C LEU A 24 2.08 18.80 2.47
N LEU A 25 0.98 18.55 1.77
CA LEU A 25 0.17 19.59 1.14
C LEU A 25 -0.50 20.50 2.16
N ASN A 26 -1.03 19.94 3.26
CA ASN A 26 -1.61 20.72 4.35
C ASN A 26 -0.56 21.65 4.99
N GLU A 27 0.65 21.18 5.25
CA GLU A 27 1.77 21.99 5.76
C GLU A 27 2.15 23.12 4.78
N ALA A 28 2.10 22.85 3.48
CA ALA A 28 2.34 23.83 2.43
C ALA A 28 1.17 24.84 2.24
N GLY A 29 0.08 24.70 3.02
CA GLY A 29 -1.05 25.62 3.00
C GLY A 29 -2.12 25.32 1.96
N TYR A 30 -2.12 24.12 1.37
CA TYR A 30 -3.23 23.63 0.55
C TYR A 30 -4.41 23.22 1.43
N ARG A 31 -5.63 23.35 0.89
CA ARG A 31 -6.87 22.85 1.52
C ARG A 31 -7.37 21.61 0.80
N VAL A 32 -7.86 20.65 1.55
CA VAL A 32 -8.51 19.47 0.98
C VAL A 32 -9.93 19.86 0.53
N ALA A 33 -10.19 19.70 -0.77
CA ALA A 33 -11.52 19.85 -1.35
C ALA A 33 -12.38 18.60 -1.04
N GLN A 34 -13.70 18.80 -0.94
CA GLN A 34 -14.64 17.69 -0.76
C GLN A 34 -15.30 17.29 -2.09
N GLU A 35 -15.34 18.22 -3.04
CA GLU A 35 -16.00 18.07 -4.33
C GLU A 35 -15.02 18.42 -5.46
N GLU A 36 -15.11 17.75 -6.59
CA GLU A 36 -14.29 18.01 -7.78
C GLU A 36 -14.47 19.43 -8.30
N SER A 37 -15.69 19.95 -8.18
CA SER A 37 -16.07 21.32 -8.59
C SER A 37 -15.31 22.42 -7.82
N GLU A 38 -14.77 22.11 -6.64
CA GLU A 38 -14.05 23.06 -5.79
C GLU A 38 -12.52 22.97 -5.99
N ALA A 39 -12.04 21.90 -6.63
CA ALA A 39 -10.61 21.61 -6.74
C ALA A 39 -9.89 22.51 -7.76
N ASP A 40 -8.78 23.10 -7.34
CA ASP A 40 -7.79 23.70 -8.25
C ASP A 40 -6.85 22.62 -8.81
N ALA A 41 -6.62 21.55 -8.04
CA ALA A 41 -5.83 20.39 -8.42
C ALA A 41 -6.50 19.09 -7.97
N ILE A 42 -6.34 18.02 -8.75
CA ILE A 42 -6.78 16.67 -8.40
C ILE A 42 -5.56 15.73 -8.44
N VAL A 43 -5.41 14.94 -7.38
CA VAL A 43 -4.37 13.88 -7.29
C VAL A 43 -5.08 12.54 -7.23
N VAL A 44 -4.82 11.68 -8.21
CA VAL A 44 -5.34 10.30 -8.26
C VAL A 44 -4.22 9.32 -7.91
N ASN A 45 -4.30 8.70 -6.73
CA ASN A 45 -3.38 7.64 -6.32
C ASN A 45 -3.91 6.30 -6.79
N THR A 46 -3.21 5.67 -7.71
CA THR A 46 -3.69 4.59 -8.58
C THR A 46 -3.15 3.21 -8.20
N CYS A 47 -3.89 2.18 -8.61
CA CYS A 47 -3.52 0.78 -8.49
C CYS A 47 -3.40 0.12 -9.88
N CYS A 48 -2.54 -0.90 -10.00
CA CYS A 48 -2.47 -1.74 -11.21
C CYS A 48 -2.12 -3.20 -10.87
N PHE A 49 -2.47 -3.64 -9.66
CA PHE A 49 -2.12 -4.98 -9.17
C PHE A 49 -2.93 -6.08 -9.87
N ILE A 50 -4.25 -5.89 -9.98
CA ILE A 50 -5.17 -6.76 -10.73
C ILE A 50 -5.83 -5.97 -11.86
N HIS A 51 -6.51 -6.68 -12.77
CA HIS A 51 -7.14 -6.07 -13.94
C HIS A 51 -8.20 -5.05 -13.54
N ASP A 52 -9.12 -5.43 -12.67
CA ASP A 52 -10.23 -4.58 -12.23
C ASP A 52 -9.72 -3.28 -11.57
N ALA A 53 -8.69 -3.37 -10.72
CA ALA A 53 -8.08 -2.18 -10.12
C ALA A 53 -7.36 -1.28 -11.14
N LYS A 54 -6.90 -1.86 -12.25
CA LYS A 54 -6.34 -1.09 -13.36
C LYS A 54 -7.43 -0.38 -14.16
N GLU A 55 -8.54 -1.06 -14.46
CA GLU A 55 -9.70 -0.45 -15.12
C GLU A 55 -10.26 0.69 -14.27
N GLU A 56 -10.53 0.46 -12.99
CA GLU A 56 -10.96 1.49 -12.04
C GLU A 56 -10.04 2.71 -12.05
N SER A 57 -8.72 2.48 -12.06
CA SER A 57 -7.74 3.57 -12.09
C SER A 57 -7.81 4.37 -13.38
N VAL A 58 -7.93 3.72 -14.53
CA VAL A 58 -8.04 4.40 -15.84
C VAL A 58 -9.36 5.19 -15.91
N GLU A 59 -10.48 4.57 -15.57
CA GLU A 59 -11.81 5.21 -15.58
C GLU A 59 -11.82 6.45 -14.68
N THR A 60 -11.26 6.33 -13.47
CA THR A 60 -11.16 7.47 -12.53
C THR A 60 -10.30 8.60 -13.09
N ILE A 61 -9.14 8.29 -13.70
CA ILE A 61 -8.30 9.33 -14.32
C ILE A 61 -9.05 10.04 -15.43
N LEU A 62 -9.75 9.31 -16.31
CA LEU A 62 -10.52 9.88 -17.40
C LEU A 62 -11.69 10.74 -16.89
N GLU A 63 -12.38 10.28 -15.85
CA GLU A 63 -13.45 11.08 -15.19
C GLU A 63 -12.90 12.39 -14.62
N MET A 64 -11.77 12.33 -13.92
CA MET A 64 -11.13 13.54 -13.37
C MET A 64 -10.59 14.47 -14.48
N ALA A 65 -10.14 13.91 -15.60
CA ALA A 65 -9.69 14.69 -16.77
C ALA A 65 -10.81 15.55 -17.39
N GLU A 66 -12.07 15.10 -17.34
CA GLU A 66 -13.21 15.89 -17.82
C GLU A 66 -13.39 17.24 -17.08
N TRP A 67 -12.93 17.34 -15.81
CA TRP A 67 -12.97 18.58 -15.06
C TRP A 67 -12.02 19.65 -15.62
N LYS A 68 -10.93 19.27 -16.30
CA LYS A 68 -10.08 20.24 -17.02
C LYS A 68 -10.85 20.90 -18.17
N LYS A 69 -11.65 20.15 -18.89
CA LYS A 69 -12.48 20.68 -19.99
C LYS A 69 -13.55 21.66 -19.47
N LYS A 70 -13.99 21.49 -18.22
CA LYS A 70 -14.91 22.43 -17.55
C LYS A 70 -14.22 23.72 -17.05
N GLY A 71 -12.88 23.81 -17.15
CA GLY A 71 -12.11 25.03 -17.05
C GLY A 71 -11.69 25.48 -15.63
N ARG A 72 -12.10 24.79 -14.56
CA ARG A 72 -11.65 25.13 -13.20
C ARG A 72 -10.38 24.36 -12.80
N LEU A 73 -10.31 23.06 -13.09
CA LEU A 73 -9.18 22.23 -12.72
C LEU A 73 -7.92 22.67 -13.49
N LYS A 74 -6.89 23.06 -12.76
CA LYS A 74 -5.60 23.55 -13.30
C LYS A 74 -4.57 22.43 -13.37
N ALA A 75 -4.59 21.47 -12.41
CA ALA A 75 -3.61 20.40 -12.32
C ALA A 75 -4.31 19.04 -12.12
N LEU A 76 -3.94 18.04 -12.92
CA LEU A 76 -4.30 16.63 -12.74
C LEU A 76 -3.01 15.82 -12.59
N ILE A 77 -2.81 15.24 -11.41
CA ILE A 77 -1.63 14.44 -11.08
C ILE A 77 -2.04 12.98 -10.90
N VAL A 78 -1.34 12.07 -11.54
CA VAL A 78 -1.49 10.62 -11.36
C VAL A 78 -0.30 10.10 -10.57
N THR A 79 -0.56 9.39 -9.46
CA THR A 79 0.48 8.80 -8.61
C THR A 79 0.22 7.33 -8.33
N GLY A 80 1.17 6.66 -7.68
CA GLY A 80 1.03 5.28 -7.22
C GLY A 80 1.49 4.23 -8.22
N CYS A 81 0.90 3.02 -8.11
CA CYS A 81 1.41 1.84 -8.81
C CYS A 81 1.24 1.93 -10.34
N MET A 82 0.14 2.52 -10.83
CA MET A 82 -0.08 2.69 -12.27
C MET A 82 0.87 3.75 -12.83
N ALA A 83 1.03 4.88 -12.15
CA ALA A 83 1.99 5.91 -12.51
C ALA A 83 3.41 5.34 -12.63
N GLN A 84 3.83 4.51 -11.66
CA GLN A 84 5.15 3.86 -11.69
C GLN A 84 5.33 2.93 -12.89
N ARG A 85 4.28 2.24 -13.31
CA ARG A 85 4.36 1.19 -14.33
C ARG A 85 4.13 1.70 -15.75
N TYR A 86 3.24 2.66 -15.93
CA TYR A 86 2.70 3.09 -17.22
C TYR A 86 2.88 4.59 -17.46
N GLN A 87 4.00 5.15 -16.97
CA GLN A 87 4.28 6.59 -17.03
C GLN A 87 4.24 7.14 -18.45
N ASP A 88 4.84 6.43 -19.43
CA ASP A 88 4.91 6.87 -20.83
C ASP A 88 3.54 6.74 -21.53
N GLU A 89 2.80 5.67 -21.24
CA GLU A 89 1.46 5.44 -21.78
C GLU A 89 0.47 6.48 -21.22
N ILE A 90 0.55 6.82 -19.93
CA ILE A 90 -0.31 7.87 -19.33
C ILE A 90 -0.03 9.21 -20.03
N GLN A 91 1.23 9.56 -20.23
CA GLN A 91 1.62 10.80 -20.91
C GLN A 91 1.08 10.88 -22.34
N GLN A 92 1.15 9.77 -23.08
CA GLN A 92 0.77 9.72 -24.51
C GLN A 92 -0.74 9.64 -24.70
N GLU A 93 -1.44 8.84 -23.87
CA GLU A 93 -2.85 8.50 -24.10
C GLU A 93 -3.81 9.44 -23.35
N ILE A 94 -3.34 10.13 -22.28
CA ILE A 94 -4.17 11.02 -21.46
C ILE A 94 -3.48 12.39 -21.33
N PRO A 95 -3.52 13.24 -22.38
CA PRO A 95 -2.81 14.53 -22.40
C PRO A 95 -3.32 15.54 -21.38
N GLU A 96 -4.46 15.30 -20.75
CA GLU A 96 -4.99 16.10 -19.66
C GLU A 96 -4.17 15.95 -18.36
N VAL A 97 -3.45 14.85 -18.18
CA VAL A 97 -2.56 14.63 -17.02
C VAL A 97 -1.36 15.59 -17.14
N ASP A 98 -1.03 16.27 -16.06
CA ASP A 98 0.09 17.22 -16.01
C ASP A 98 1.35 16.58 -15.43
N ALA A 99 1.19 15.61 -14.51
CA ALA A 99 2.31 14.92 -13.92
C ALA A 99 1.99 13.48 -13.58
N VAL A 100 3.04 12.64 -13.62
CA VAL A 100 3.06 11.32 -12.99
C VAL A 100 4.09 11.29 -11.86
N ILE A 101 3.70 10.68 -10.73
CA ILE A 101 4.56 10.51 -9.55
C ILE A 101 4.60 9.03 -9.19
N GLY A 102 5.77 8.42 -9.28
CA GLY A 102 5.98 7.01 -8.97
C GLY A 102 5.81 6.70 -7.48
N THR A 103 5.85 5.40 -7.16
CA THR A 103 5.60 4.88 -5.80
C THR A 103 6.57 5.37 -4.73
N THR A 104 7.75 5.83 -5.11
CA THR A 104 8.78 6.36 -4.21
C THR A 104 8.92 7.89 -4.28
N GLY A 105 8.25 8.53 -5.27
CA GLY A 105 8.33 9.98 -5.52
C GLY A 105 7.30 10.82 -4.76
N TYR A 106 6.45 10.25 -3.94
CA TYR A 106 5.33 10.95 -3.30
C TYR A 106 5.76 12.11 -2.38
N THR A 107 7.01 12.15 -1.95
CA THR A 107 7.57 13.28 -1.17
C THR A 107 7.71 14.56 -1.98
N GLU A 108 7.74 14.45 -3.32
CA GLU A 108 7.90 15.58 -4.26
C GLU A 108 6.56 16.21 -4.67
N ILE A 109 5.45 15.79 -4.05
CA ILE A 109 4.10 16.25 -4.42
C ILE A 109 3.94 17.78 -4.34
N VAL A 110 4.54 18.43 -3.34
CA VAL A 110 4.41 19.88 -3.13
C VAL A 110 5.14 20.68 -4.21
N PRO A 111 6.46 20.50 -4.44
CA PRO A 111 7.16 21.25 -5.48
C PRO A 111 6.58 21.01 -6.87
N ILE A 112 6.17 19.78 -7.20
CA ILE A 112 5.55 19.46 -8.49
C ILE A 112 4.22 20.21 -8.65
N LEU A 113 3.38 20.19 -7.63
CA LEU A 113 2.09 20.87 -7.69
C LEU A 113 2.23 22.41 -7.75
N ASP A 114 3.19 22.97 -7.02
CA ASP A 114 3.48 24.41 -7.06
C ASP A 114 3.94 24.84 -8.45
N GLU A 115 4.81 24.07 -9.11
CA GLU A 115 5.30 24.32 -10.46
C GLU A 115 4.15 24.33 -11.47
N ILE A 116 3.34 23.25 -11.50
CA ILE A 116 2.22 23.12 -12.45
C ILE A 116 1.19 24.25 -12.26
N LEU A 117 0.85 24.58 -11.01
CA LEU A 117 -0.13 25.64 -10.74
C LEU A 117 0.42 27.04 -11.08
N ALA A 118 1.74 27.28 -10.93
CA ALA A 118 2.38 28.53 -11.34
C ALA A 118 2.38 28.68 -12.87
N GLU A 119 2.69 27.60 -13.61
CA GLU A 119 2.61 27.59 -15.08
C GLU A 119 1.18 27.82 -15.57
N ALA A 120 0.19 27.18 -14.96
CA ALA A 120 -1.22 27.38 -15.32
C ALA A 120 -1.68 28.84 -15.10
N GLU A 121 -1.24 29.48 -14.01
CA GLU A 121 -1.54 30.89 -13.73
C GLU A 121 -0.82 31.85 -14.69
N ALA A 122 0.41 31.53 -15.10
CA ALA A 122 1.15 32.32 -16.09
C ALA A 122 0.50 32.23 -17.48
N SER A 123 0.15 31.01 -17.91
CA SER A 123 -0.51 30.78 -19.21
C SER A 123 -1.89 31.45 -19.31
N GLN A 124 -2.65 31.54 -18.23
CA GLN A 124 -3.93 32.31 -18.20
C GLN A 124 -3.72 33.81 -18.39
N LYS A 125 -2.60 34.37 -17.94
CA LYS A 125 -2.26 35.80 -18.12
C LYS A 125 -1.72 36.09 -19.52
N GLU A 126 -0.97 35.17 -20.11
CA GLU A 126 -0.35 35.29 -21.43
C GLU A 126 -1.33 34.96 -22.59
N ALA A 127 -2.34 34.12 -22.37
CA ALA A 127 -3.35 33.73 -23.38
C ALA A 127 -4.14 34.92 -23.97
N ALA A 128 -3.97 36.11 -23.42
CA ALA A 128 -4.48 37.36 -24.00
C ALA A 128 -3.59 37.94 -25.10
N VAL A 129 -2.37 37.39 -25.37
CA VAL A 129 -1.34 38.06 -26.21
C VAL A 129 -0.57 37.11 -27.17
N GLU A 130 -0.42 35.81 -26.90
CA GLU A 130 0.42 34.87 -27.68
C GLU A 130 -0.21 33.49 -27.88
N GLU A 131 0.32 32.71 -28.87
CA GLU A 131 -0.06 31.31 -29.09
C GLU A 131 0.23 30.43 -27.85
N PRO A 132 -0.60 29.39 -27.54
CA PRO A 132 -0.41 28.53 -26.40
C PRO A 132 0.94 27.79 -26.48
N LYS A 133 1.80 27.97 -25.48
CA LYS A 133 3.04 27.19 -25.33
C LYS A 133 2.71 25.70 -25.11
N GLU A 134 3.57 24.80 -25.62
CA GLU A 134 3.49 23.39 -25.32
C GLU A 134 3.48 23.18 -23.79
N LYS A 135 2.49 22.44 -23.32
CA LYS A 135 2.31 22.13 -21.92
C LYS A 135 3.48 21.25 -21.42
N SER A 136 4.13 21.65 -20.34
CA SER A 136 5.15 20.82 -19.71
C SER A 136 4.48 19.62 -19.01
N PHE A 137 5.02 18.42 -19.24
CA PHE A 137 4.63 17.23 -18.52
C PHE A 137 5.73 16.86 -17.51
N VAL A 138 5.35 16.68 -16.23
CA VAL A 138 6.31 16.35 -15.18
C VAL A 138 6.31 14.85 -14.92
N ASN A 139 7.47 14.22 -15.08
CA ASN A 139 7.67 12.80 -14.77
C ASN A 139 8.61 12.68 -13.56
N CYS A 140 8.05 12.30 -12.41
CA CYS A 140 8.79 12.08 -11.16
C CYS A 140 8.66 10.63 -10.71
N CYS A 141 9.43 9.75 -11.34
CA CYS A 141 9.50 8.33 -11.00
C CYS A 141 10.93 7.97 -10.56
N PRO A 142 11.34 8.29 -9.33
CA PRO A 142 12.65 7.90 -8.80
C PRO A 142 12.82 6.39 -8.80
N SER A 143 14.04 5.91 -8.49
CA SER A 143 14.31 4.49 -8.37
C SER A 143 13.31 3.82 -7.41
N ILE A 144 12.69 2.72 -7.86
CA ILE A 144 11.77 1.92 -7.04
C ILE A 144 12.44 1.32 -5.80
N ASP A 145 13.77 1.31 -5.74
CA ASP A 145 14.56 0.83 -4.61
C ASP A 145 14.92 1.95 -3.61
N LEU A 146 14.47 3.16 -3.85
CA LEU A 146 14.59 4.24 -2.86
C LEU A 146 13.63 3.99 -1.70
N LEU A 147 14.11 4.12 -0.46
CA LEU A 147 13.23 4.16 0.71
C LEU A 147 12.81 5.61 0.96
N PRO A 148 11.52 5.95 0.79
CA PRO A 148 11.05 7.30 1.03
C PRO A 148 11.20 7.71 2.49
N ALA A 149 11.26 9.02 2.78
CA ALA A 149 11.29 9.53 4.14
C ALA A 149 10.06 9.07 4.94
N SER A 150 10.23 8.85 6.24
CA SER A 150 9.16 8.37 7.14
C SER A 150 7.95 9.32 7.19
N LEU A 151 8.18 10.66 7.26
CA LEU A 151 7.15 11.70 7.36
C LEU A 151 6.17 11.48 8.54
N ALA A 152 6.65 10.91 9.64
CA ALA A 152 5.84 10.62 10.83
C ALA A 152 5.06 11.85 11.35
N ASP A 153 5.67 13.03 11.26
CA ASP A 153 5.11 14.28 11.76
C ASP A 153 4.05 14.92 10.87
N LYS A 154 3.91 14.45 9.63
CA LYS A 154 3.17 15.16 8.57
C LYS A 154 1.94 14.41 8.07
N ARG A 155 1.70 13.22 8.59
CA ARG A 155 0.62 12.35 8.12
C ARG A 155 -0.76 12.81 8.56
N VAL A 156 -1.71 12.91 7.64
CA VAL A 156 -3.14 13.18 7.89
C VAL A 156 -3.91 11.87 7.81
N VAL A 157 -4.38 11.36 8.96
CA VAL A 157 -5.12 10.09 9.03
C VAL A 157 -6.53 10.26 8.48
N THR A 158 -6.94 9.41 7.54
CA THR A 158 -8.25 9.44 6.88
C THR A 158 -9.16 8.25 7.25
N THR A 159 -8.70 7.33 8.07
CA THR A 159 -9.38 6.08 8.47
C THR A 159 -10.37 6.24 9.65
N GLY A 160 -10.97 7.42 9.83
CA GLY A 160 -12.00 7.65 10.87
C GLY A 160 -11.47 7.86 12.29
N GLY A 161 -10.15 7.93 12.50
CA GLY A 161 -9.51 8.36 13.75
C GLY A 161 -9.27 7.28 14.81
N TYR A 162 -9.86 6.09 14.68
CA TYR A 162 -9.67 5.00 15.66
C TYR A 162 -8.65 3.95 15.21
N THR A 163 -8.52 3.74 13.92
CA THR A 163 -7.60 2.79 13.31
C THR A 163 -6.65 3.51 12.37
N ALA A 164 -5.41 3.05 12.29
CA ALA A 164 -4.46 3.51 11.28
C ALA A 164 -3.56 2.37 10.82
N TYR A 165 -3.19 2.41 9.54
CA TYR A 165 -2.18 1.50 9.01
C TYR A 165 -0.79 2.02 9.34
N LEU A 166 0.09 1.16 9.82
CA LEU A 166 1.52 1.43 9.99
C LEU A 166 2.29 0.65 8.93
N LYS A 167 2.79 1.35 7.92
CA LYS A 167 3.56 0.74 6.83
C LYS A 167 5.00 0.53 7.27
N ILE A 168 5.37 -0.74 7.57
CA ILE A 168 6.67 -1.08 8.17
C ILE A 168 7.77 -1.36 7.15
N ALA A 169 7.41 -1.62 5.89
CA ALA A 169 8.39 -1.85 4.83
C ALA A 169 7.77 -1.59 3.45
N GLU A 170 8.64 -1.48 2.44
CA GLU A 170 8.34 -1.37 1.02
C GLU A 170 8.99 -2.48 0.21
N GLY A 171 8.33 -2.88 -0.89
CA GLY A 171 8.85 -3.86 -1.83
C GLY A 171 8.79 -5.30 -1.36
N CYS A 172 9.20 -6.24 -2.22
CA CYS A 172 9.16 -7.67 -1.93
C CYS A 172 10.19 -8.45 -2.74
N ASN A 173 10.90 -9.38 -2.09
CA ASN A 173 11.92 -10.24 -2.71
C ASN A 173 11.41 -11.64 -3.08
N LYS A 174 10.12 -11.95 -2.87
CA LYS A 174 9.59 -13.32 -3.05
C LYS A 174 9.49 -13.77 -4.51
N ARG A 175 9.25 -12.86 -5.45
CA ARG A 175 9.16 -13.14 -6.89
C ARG A 175 8.16 -14.23 -7.25
N CYS A 176 6.98 -14.23 -6.60
CA CYS A 176 5.88 -15.11 -6.99
C CYS A 176 5.50 -14.85 -8.46
N THR A 177 5.28 -15.92 -9.23
CA THR A 177 5.17 -15.84 -10.71
C THR A 177 3.96 -15.03 -11.20
N TYR A 178 2.94 -14.87 -10.38
CA TYR A 178 1.73 -14.08 -10.66
C TYR A 178 1.82 -12.62 -10.18
N CYS A 179 2.93 -12.23 -9.50
CA CYS A 179 2.98 -10.98 -8.75
C CYS A 179 3.86 -9.92 -9.44
N ILE A 180 3.26 -8.74 -9.65
CA ILE A 180 3.95 -7.58 -10.26
C ILE A 180 4.72 -6.71 -9.25
N ILE A 181 4.52 -6.92 -7.95
CA ILE A 181 5.05 -6.04 -6.90
C ILE A 181 6.56 -5.77 -7.00
N PRO A 182 7.44 -6.76 -7.23
CA PRO A 182 8.88 -6.47 -7.35
C PRO A 182 9.24 -5.47 -8.45
N TYR A 183 8.42 -5.36 -9.48
CA TYR A 183 8.62 -4.44 -10.61
C TYR A 183 8.03 -3.05 -10.39
N ILE A 184 7.11 -2.91 -9.42
CA ILE A 184 6.43 -1.63 -9.13
C ILE A 184 6.93 -1.02 -7.82
N ARG A 185 7.23 -1.85 -6.82
CA ARG A 185 7.62 -1.44 -5.46
C ARG A 185 9.08 -1.79 -5.12
N GLY A 186 9.80 -2.46 -6.03
CA GLY A 186 11.22 -2.79 -5.89
C GLY A 186 11.53 -3.87 -4.88
N HIS A 187 12.81 -3.93 -4.47
CA HIS A 187 13.29 -4.84 -3.46
C HIS A 187 12.73 -4.51 -2.07
N TYR A 188 12.75 -5.50 -1.20
CA TYR A 188 12.30 -5.34 0.18
C TYR A 188 13.18 -4.36 0.96
N ARG A 189 12.57 -3.36 1.59
CA ARG A 189 13.25 -2.32 2.40
C ARG A 189 12.40 -2.01 3.64
N SER A 190 12.96 -2.27 4.83
CA SER A 190 12.34 -1.95 6.11
C SER A 190 12.49 -0.48 6.44
N PHE A 191 11.45 0.15 6.98
CA PHE A 191 11.61 1.43 7.65
C PHE A 191 12.36 1.24 8.97
N PRO A 192 13.20 2.18 9.40
CA PRO A 192 13.87 2.13 10.70
C PRO A 192 12.86 1.99 11.84
N MET A 193 13.21 1.18 12.86
CA MET A 193 12.31 0.89 13.97
C MET A 193 11.97 2.16 14.77
N GLU A 194 12.91 3.03 14.91
CA GLU A 194 12.77 4.31 15.63
C GLU A 194 11.74 5.21 14.96
N ASP A 195 11.77 5.29 13.61
CA ASP A 195 10.80 6.07 12.82
C ASP A 195 9.39 5.50 12.95
N LEU A 196 9.27 4.17 12.93
CA LEU A 196 7.98 3.49 13.11
C LEU A 196 7.39 3.71 14.50
N LEU A 197 8.23 3.68 15.51
CA LEU A 197 7.82 3.94 16.91
C LEU A 197 7.40 5.40 17.08
N GLU A 198 8.08 6.34 16.43
CA GLU A 198 7.69 7.75 16.44
C GLU A 198 6.35 7.95 15.72
N GLU A 199 6.17 7.39 14.50
CA GLU A 199 4.91 7.45 13.77
C GLU A 199 3.76 6.84 14.61
N ALA A 200 3.99 5.70 15.27
CA ALA A 200 2.99 5.06 16.13
C ALA A 200 2.60 5.92 17.35
N ARG A 201 3.55 6.61 17.99
CA ARG A 201 3.25 7.54 19.09
C ARG A 201 2.40 8.72 18.62
N LYS A 202 2.75 9.33 17.48
CA LYS A 202 1.96 10.42 16.87
C LYS A 202 0.54 9.99 16.55
N LEU A 203 0.38 8.78 15.99
CA LEU A 203 -0.93 8.21 15.72
C LEU A 203 -1.75 8.02 17.01
N ALA A 204 -1.12 7.51 18.07
CA ALA A 204 -1.75 7.34 19.39
C ALA A 204 -2.15 8.68 20.03
N GLU A 205 -1.29 9.70 19.97
CA GLU A 205 -1.59 11.07 20.41
C GLU A 205 -2.77 11.67 19.63
N GLY A 206 -2.91 11.32 18.33
CA GLY A 206 -4.03 11.68 17.47
C GLY A 206 -5.33 10.92 17.76
N GLY A 207 -5.34 9.98 18.70
CA GLY A 207 -6.52 9.21 19.13
C GLY A 207 -6.66 7.81 18.54
N VAL A 208 -5.70 7.36 17.73
CA VAL A 208 -5.69 6.00 17.16
C VAL A 208 -5.58 4.96 18.27
N LYS A 209 -6.43 3.94 18.22
CA LYS A 209 -6.51 2.84 19.16
C LYS A 209 -6.00 1.52 18.59
N GLU A 210 -6.17 1.31 17.30
CA GLU A 210 -5.71 0.12 16.60
C GLU A 210 -4.67 0.48 15.56
N LEU A 211 -3.47 -0.12 15.66
CA LEU A 211 -2.45 -0.12 14.63
C LEU A 211 -2.53 -1.38 13.79
N ILE A 212 -2.63 -1.22 12.49
CA ILE A 212 -2.62 -2.33 11.54
C ILE A 212 -1.27 -2.29 10.79
N LEU A 213 -0.39 -3.24 11.13
CA LEU A 213 0.93 -3.35 10.51
C LEU A 213 0.81 -3.92 9.11
N ILE A 214 1.35 -3.19 8.15
CA ILE A 214 1.30 -3.55 6.72
C ILE A 214 2.66 -3.44 6.05
N ALA A 215 2.89 -4.33 5.12
CA ALA A 215 3.94 -4.31 4.10
C ALA A 215 3.47 -5.21 2.93
N GLN A 216 4.29 -5.41 1.91
CA GLN A 216 4.06 -6.49 0.93
C GLN A 216 4.40 -7.87 1.54
N GLU A 217 5.23 -7.86 2.56
CA GLU A 217 5.63 -8.99 3.40
C GLU A 217 6.01 -8.45 4.78
N THR A 218 5.23 -8.73 5.82
CA THR A 218 5.49 -8.20 7.16
C THR A 218 6.45 -9.06 7.98
N THR A 219 6.44 -10.37 7.77
CA THR A 219 7.14 -11.35 8.61
C THR A 219 8.66 -11.34 8.48
N VAL A 220 9.21 -10.72 7.42
CA VAL A 220 10.68 -10.57 7.23
C VAL A 220 11.21 -9.19 7.65
N TYR A 221 10.39 -8.37 8.31
CA TYR A 221 10.81 -7.05 8.78
C TYR A 221 12.16 -7.09 9.49
N GLY A 222 13.06 -6.18 9.10
CA GLY A 222 14.39 -6.03 9.69
C GLY A 222 15.50 -6.90 9.10
N MET A 223 15.17 -7.84 8.20
CA MET A 223 16.19 -8.70 7.59
C MET A 223 17.24 -7.93 6.78
N ASP A 224 16.82 -6.87 6.12
CA ASP A 224 17.67 -6.01 5.28
C ASP A 224 18.51 -5.01 6.09
N CYS A 225 17.95 -4.43 7.14
CA CYS A 225 18.61 -3.36 7.93
C CYS A 225 19.24 -3.85 9.25
N TYR A 226 18.71 -4.92 9.86
CA TYR A 226 19.21 -5.46 11.14
C TYR A 226 19.83 -6.86 11.01
N GLY A 227 19.79 -7.49 9.83
CA GLY A 227 20.31 -8.84 9.60
C GLY A 227 19.53 -9.96 10.30
N ARG A 228 18.34 -9.68 10.82
CA ARG A 228 17.46 -10.61 11.52
C ARG A 228 15.98 -10.23 11.36
N LYS A 229 15.08 -11.17 11.59
CA LYS A 229 13.65 -10.89 11.66
C LYS A 229 13.35 -10.11 12.95
N ALA A 230 13.10 -8.82 12.81
CA ALA A 230 12.93 -7.89 13.92
C ALA A 230 11.44 -7.57 14.22
N LEU A 231 10.48 -8.20 13.52
CA LEU A 231 9.06 -8.00 13.78
C LEU A 231 8.66 -8.29 15.24
N PRO A 232 9.12 -9.39 15.91
CA PRO A 232 8.80 -9.63 17.31
C PRO A 232 9.26 -8.51 18.23
N GLU A 233 10.44 -7.94 18.01
CA GLU A 233 10.96 -6.80 18.80
C GLU A 233 10.13 -5.54 18.54
N LEU A 234 9.83 -5.23 17.27
CA LEU A 234 8.98 -4.09 16.91
C LEU A 234 7.61 -4.18 17.60
N LEU A 235 6.98 -5.34 17.57
CA LEU A 235 5.67 -5.59 18.20
C LEU A 235 5.74 -5.36 19.71
N THR A 236 6.78 -5.86 20.38
CA THR A 236 6.96 -5.67 21.82
C THR A 236 7.05 -4.18 22.16
N LYS A 237 7.86 -3.41 21.43
CA LYS A 237 8.01 -1.96 21.64
C LYS A 237 6.74 -1.17 21.31
N LEU A 238 6.00 -1.56 20.28
CA LEU A 238 4.70 -0.96 19.94
C LEU A 238 3.67 -1.20 21.05
N CYS A 239 3.71 -2.35 21.73
CA CYS A 239 2.84 -2.63 22.89
C CYS A 239 3.08 -1.70 24.08
N GLU A 240 4.27 -1.10 24.20
CA GLU A 240 4.61 -0.15 25.26
C GLU A 240 3.99 1.24 25.06
N ILE A 241 3.50 1.54 23.83
CA ILE A 241 2.94 2.86 23.52
C ILE A 241 1.58 3.03 24.20
N GLU A 242 1.44 4.07 25.02
CA GLU A 242 0.18 4.48 25.62
C GLU A 242 -0.82 4.90 24.55
N GLY A 243 -2.10 4.62 24.77
CA GLY A 243 -3.18 4.96 23.84
C GLY A 243 -3.46 3.91 22.79
N ILE A 244 -2.49 3.09 22.37
CA ILE A 244 -2.72 1.93 21.50
C ILE A 244 -3.30 0.78 22.33
N GLU A 245 -4.40 0.22 21.86
CA GLU A 245 -5.12 -0.90 22.49
C GLU A 245 -5.00 -2.18 21.70
N TRP A 246 -4.93 -2.09 20.35
CA TRP A 246 -4.83 -3.24 19.45
C TRP A 246 -3.73 -3.06 18.41
N ILE A 247 -3.02 -4.15 18.14
CA ILE A 247 -2.01 -4.26 17.08
C ILE A 247 -2.36 -5.47 16.23
N ARG A 248 -2.65 -5.24 14.96
CA ARG A 248 -3.00 -6.28 13.98
C ARG A 248 -1.90 -6.42 12.94
N ILE A 249 -1.63 -7.66 12.50
CA ILE A 249 -0.59 -7.98 11.51
C ILE A 249 -1.26 -8.51 10.26
N LEU A 250 -0.99 -7.88 9.11
CA LEU A 250 -1.44 -8.35 7.80
C LEU A 250 -0.25 -8.81 6.94
N TYR A 251 -0.53 -9.56 5.88
CA TYR A 251 0.42 -9.98 4.85
C TYR A 251 1.59 -10.83 5.39
N CYS A 252 1.27 -11.91 6.07
CA CYS A 252 2.23 -12.86 6.62
C CYS A 252 2.51 -14.01 5.64
N TYR A 253 3.77 -14.24 5.29
CA TYR A 253 4.14 -15.44 4.55
C TYR A 253 4.25 -16.64 5.51
N PRO A 254 3.63 -17.80 5.19
CA PRO A 254 3.59 -18.93 6.11
C PRO A 254 4.97 -19.44 6.52
N GLU A 255 5.91 -19.56 5.58
CA GLU A 255 7.27 -20.02 5.84
C GLU A 255 8.14 -19.06 6.67
N GLU A 256 7.69 -17.83 6.85
CA GLU A 256 8.43 -16.80 7.58
C GLU A 256 7.95 -16.61 9.02
N ILE A 257 6.81 -17.22 9.40
CA ILE A 257 6.26 -17.16 10.76
C ILE A 257 7.15 -17.98 11.71
N THR A 258 7.78 -17.30 12.67
CA THR A 258 8.73 -17.91 13.61
C THR A 258 8.08 -18.21 14.94
N ASP A 259 8.71 -19.11 15.73
CA ASP A 259 8.31 -19.42 17.11
C ASP A 259 8.38 -18.19 18.00
N GLU A 260 9.34 -17.31 17.74
CA GLU A 260 9.48 -16.04 18.47
C GLU A 260 8.28 -15.12 18.21
N LEU A 261 7.83 -15.00 16.96
CA LEU A 261 6.62 -14.24 16.63
C LEU A 261 5.39 -14.80 17.36
N ILE A 262 5.20 -16.13 17.32
CA ILE A 262 4.10 -16.80 18.01
C ILE A 262 4.16 -16.55 19.52
N ALA A 263 5.36 -16.62 20.11
CA ALA A 263 5.55 -16.40 21.54
C ALA A 263 5.21 -14.95 21.96
N VAL A 264 5.58 -13.97 21.15
CA VAL A 264 5.26 -12.54 21.41
C VAL A 264 3.74 -12.32 21.25
N MET A 265 3.11 -12.85 20.22
CA MET A 265 1.66 -12.75 20.04
C MET A 265 0.89 -13.35 21.22
N LYS A 266 1.35 -14.50 21.76
CA LYS A 266 0.75 -15.16 22.90
C LYS A 266 0.93 -14.36 24.22
N LYS A 267 2.05 -13.63 24.35
CA LYS A 267 2.42 -12.92 25.57
C LYS A 267 1.77 -11.54 25.66
N GLU A 268 1.77 -10.81 24.55
CA GLU A 268 1.39 -9.40 24.52
C GLU A 268 -0.12 -9.23 24.24
N LYS A 269 -0.86 -8.74 25.23
CA LYS A 269 -2.33 -8.65 25.18
C LYS A 269 -2.86 -7.64 24.15
N LYS A 270 -2.05 -6.66 23.72
CA LYS A 270 -2.45 -5.69 22.70
C LYS A 270 -2.38 -6.27 21.29
N ILE A 271 -1.64 -7.37 21.07
CA ILE A 271 -1.54 -8.01 19.77
C ILE A 271 -2.79 -8.84 19.55
N CYS A 272 -3.51 -8.53 18.48
CA CYS A 272 -4.67 -9.31 18.08
C CYS A 272 -4.27 -10.76 17.80
N HIS A 273 -5.00 -11.72 18.32
CA HIS A 273 -4.86 -13.13 17.94
C HIS A 273 -5.45 -13.34 16.55
N TYR A 274 -4.84 -12.71 15.57
CA TYR A 274 -5.25 -12.68 14.18
C TYR A 274 -4.04 -12.68 13.27
N LEU A 275 -4.04 -13.51 12.23
CA LEU A 275 -3.04 -13.50 11.17
C LEU A 275 -3.71 -13.61 9.79
N ASP A 276 -3.29 -12.75 8.88
CA ASP A 276 -3.58 -12.85 7.46
C ASP A 276 -2.41 -13.57 6.78
N ILE A 277 -2.68 -14.81 6.35
CA ILE A 277 -1.67 -15.72 5.79
C ILE A 277 -2.12 -16.15 4.38
N PRO A 278 -1.82 -15.36 3.33
CA PRO A 278 -2.18 -15.72 1.96
C PRO A 278 -1.39 -16.95 1.48
N ILE A 279 -1.99 -18.14 1.53
CA ILE A 279 -1.33 -19.38 1.07
C ILE A 279 -1.36 -19.52 -0.44
N GLN A 280 -2.32 -18.90 -1.11
CA GLN A 280 -2.58 -18.86 -2.54
C GLN A 280 -3.09 -20.19 -3.13
N HIS A 281 -2.52 -21.32 -2.75
CA HIS A 281 -2.88 -22.67 -3.12
C HIS A 281 -2.38 -23.68 -2.06
N SER A 282 -2.77 -24.95 -2.14
CA SER A 282 -2.24 -25.99 -1.25
C SER A 282 -1.69 -27.22 -1.95
N GLU A 283 -1.86 -27.33 -3.27
CA GLU A 283 -1.24 -28.42 -4.02
C GLU A 283 0.21 -28.08 -4.33
N ASP A 284 1.12 -29.01 -4.07
CA ASP A 284 2.59 -28.78 -4.09
C ASP A 284 3.13 -28.41 -5.46
N THR A 285 2.58 -29.00 -6.55
CA THR A 285 3.02 -28.72 -7.92
C THR A 285 2.59 -27.30 -8.33
N ILE A 286 1.40 -26.87 -7.94
CA ILE A 286 0.90 -25.52 -8.21
C ILE A 286 1.66 -24.50 -7.38
N LEU A 287 1.89 -24.74 -6.09
CA LEU A 287 2.70 -23.88 -5.23
C LEU A 287 4.10 -23.67 -5.82
N LYS A 288 4.74 -24.74 -6.31
CA LYS A 288 6.04 -24.66 -6.98
C LYS A 288 5.99 -23.83 -8.26
N ARG A 289 4.94 -23.97 -9.09
CA ARG A 289 4.73 -23.14 -10.29
C ARG A 289 4.47 -21.66 -9.94
N MET A 290 3.79 -21.42 -8.83
CA MET A 290 3.58 -20.08 -8.28
C MET A 290 4.88 -19.44 -7.72
N GLY A 291 5.97 -20.20 -7.62
CA GLY A 291 7.21 -19.74 -6.99
C GLY A 291 7.12 -19.64 -5.46
N ARG A 292 6.16 -20.36 -4.85
CA ARG A 292 6.02 -20.46 -3.39
C ARG A 292 7.03 -21.46 -2.84
N ARG A 293 7.53 -21.18 -1.63
CA ARG A 293 8.58 -22.01 -0.98
C ARG A 293 8.01 -22.94 0.10
N THR A 294 6.72 -22.99 0.26
CA THR A 294 6.00 -23.83 1.20
C THR A 294 5.31 -24.98 0.46
N ASN A 295 4.95 -26.03 1.17
CA ASN A 295 4.20 -27.17 0.69
C ASN A 295 2.98 -27.45 1.57
N ARG A 296 2.08 -28.34 1.12
CA ARG A 296 0.84 -28.71 1.82
C ARG A 296 1.06 -29.14 3.28
N ALA A 297 2.06 -29.98 3.51
CA ALA A 297 2.33 -30.51 4.85
C ALA A 297 2.77 -29.39 5.81
N GLU A 298 3.62 -28.50 5.35
CA GLU A 298 4.08 -27.33 6.12
C GLU A 298 2.93 -26.37 6.43
N LEU A 299 2.06 -26.09 5.46
CA LEU A 299 0.88 -25.24 5.66
C LEU A 299 -0.06 -25.78 6.73
N VAL A 300 -0.39 -27.08 6.66
CA VAL A 300 -1.25 -27.74 7.65
C VAL A 300 -0.58 -27.73 9.03
N SER A 301 0.71 -28.10 9.11
CA SER A 301 1.48 -28.11 10.36
C SER A 301 1.55 -26.72 11.01
N LEU A 302 1.74 -25.67 10.22
CA LEU A 302 1.75 -24.30 10.72
C LEU A 302 0.42 -23.92 11.38
N VAL A 303 -0.70 -24.22 10.72
CA VAL A 303 -2.02 -23.88 11.26
C VAL A 303 -2.31 -24.70 12.54
N GLU A 304 -1.98 -25.99 12.56
CA GLU A 304 -2.11 -26.85 13.75
C GLU A 304 -1.29 -26.27 14.92
N LYS A 305 -0.05 -25.82 14.63
CA LYS A 305 0.83 -25.19 15.62
C LYS A 305 0.25 -23.86 16.13
N LEU A 306 -0.19 -22.98 15.23
CA LEU A 306 -0.79 -21.70 15.62
C LEU A 306 -1.98 -21.89 16.55
N ARG A 307 -2.90 -22.80 16.24
CA ARG A 307 -4.08 -23.08 17.07
C ARG A 307 -3.74 -23.78 18.38
N LYS A 308 -2.68 -24.56 18.42
CA LYS A 308 -2.19 -25.15 19.67
C LYS A 308 -1.60 -24.10 20.61
N GLU A 309 -0.80 -23.17 20.07
CA GLU A 309 -0.12 -22.15 20.88
C GLU A 309 -1.04 -20.98 21.25
N ILE A 310 -1.98 -20.62 20.35
CA ILE A 310 -2.95 -19.53 20.51
C ILE A 310 -4.33 -20.10 20.15
N PRO A 311 -5.07 -20.71 21.11
CA PRO A 311 -6.29 -21.46 20.81
C PRO A 311 -7.44 -20.63 20.22
N ASP A 312 -7.47 -19.34 20.46
CA ASP A 312 -8.46 -18.37 19.97
C ASP A 312 -8.00 -17.58 18.73
N ILE A 313 -6.94 -18.06 18.06
CA ILE A 313 -6.42 -17.37 16.89
C ILE A 313 -7.40 -17.41 15.71
N VAL A 314 -7.62 -16.25 15.11
CA VAL A 314 -8.39 -16.07 13.88
C VAL A 314 -7.43 -16.07 12.69
N LEU A 315 -7.67 -16.95 11.73
CA LEU A 315 -6.82 -17.12 10.55
C LEU A 315 -7.59 -16.74 9.29
N ARG A 316 -7.09 -15.71 8.61
CA ARG A 316 -7.53 -15.31 7.27
C ARG A 316 -6.53 -15.82 6.22
N THR A 317 -7.04 -16.22 5.07
CA THR A 317 -6.20 -16.60 3.93
C THR A 317 -6.71 -16.00 2.62
N THR A 318 -5.89 -16.07 1.59
CA THR A 318 -6.26 -15.77 0.20
C THR A 318 -5.84 -16.94 -0.68
N LEU A 319 -6.70 -17.30 -1.62
CA LEU A 319 -6.51 -18.39 -2.58
C LEU A 319 -6.58 -17.83 -4.00
N ILE A 320 -5.88 -18.49 -4.91
CA ILE A 320 -5.98 -18.27 -6.36
C ILE A 320 -6.51 -19.56 -6.97
N THR A 321 -7.62 -19.49 -7.65
CA THR A 321 -8.21 -20.60 -8.42
C THR A 321 -8.05 -20.36 -9.91
N GLY A 322 -7.96 -21.44 -10.70
CA GLY A 322 -7.73 -21.31 -12.15
C GLY A 322 -6.31 -20.91 -12.53
N PHE A 323 -5.34 -21.17 -11.64
CA PHE A 323 -3.95 -20.92 -11.98
C PHE A 323 -3.50 -21.75 -13.20
N PRO A 324 -2.68 -21.19 -14.13
CA PRO A 324 -2.26 -21.90 -15.33
C PRO A 324 -1.70 -23.29 -15.04
N GLY A 325 -2.41 -24.32 -15.54
CA GLY A 325 -2.07 -25.73 -15.36
C GLY A 325 -2.62 -26.37 -14.08
N GLU A 326 -3.49 -25.69 -13.35
CA GLU A 326 -4.32 -26.27 -12.29
C GLU A 326 -5.35 -27.20 -12.90
N THR A 327 -5.51 -28.40 -12.32
CA THR A 327 -6.53 -29.38 -12.68
C THR A 327 -7.68 -29.36 -11.68
N GLU A 328 -8.78 -30.06 -12.00
CA GLU A 328 -9.89 -30.23 -11.07
C GLU A 328 -9.44 -30.97 -9.79
N GLU A 329 -8.54 -31.94 -9.92
CA GLU A 329 -7.96 -32.67 -8.81
C GLU A 329 -7.18 -31.75 -7.87
N ASP A 330 -6.34 -30.85 -8.42
CA ASP A 330 -5.55 -29.87 -7.65
C ASP A 330 -6.48 -28.91 -6.88
N PHE A 331 -7.58 -28.48 -7.52
CA PHE A 331 -8.61 -27.65 -6.90
C PHE A 331 -9.32 -28.39 -5.74
N GLN A 332 -9.71 -29.65 -5.95
CA GLN A 332 -10.34 -30.46 -4.90
C GLN A 332 -9.39 -30.69 -3.71
N GLU A 333 -8.10 -30.92 -3.95
CA GLU A 333 -7.10 -31.00 -2.88
C GLU A 333 -7.01 -29.70 -2.07
N THR A 334 -7.12 -28.56 -2.73
CA THR A 334 -7.14 -27.25 -2.04
C THR A 334 -8.41 -27.09 -1.20
N LEU A 335 -9.57 -27.49 -1.69
CA LEU A 335 -10.81 -27.51 -0.92
C LEU A 335 -10.72 -28.42 0.31
N ASP A 336 -10.06 -29.57 0.17
CA ASP A 336 -9.88 -30.50 1.28
C ASP A 336 -8.97 -29.92 2.37
N VAL A 337 -7.91 -29.20 2.00
CA VAL A 337 -7.08 -28.47 2.97
C VAL A 337 -7.89 -27.38 3.66
N VAL A 338 -8.66 -26.58 2.93
CA VAL A 338 -9.52 -25.53 3.51
C VAL A 338 -10.51 -26.15 4.53
N ARG A 339 -11.16 -27.26 4.18
CA ARG A 339 -12.08 -28.00 5.07
C ARG A 339 -11.37 -28.54 6.32
N LYS A 340 -10.17 -29.10 6.14
CA LYS A 340 -9.37 -29.66 7.24
C LYS A 340 -8.86 -28.56 8.18
N VAL A 341 -8.30 -27.50 7.60
CA VAL A 341 -7.64 -26.39 8.31
C VAL A 341 -8.67 -25.45 8.93
N ARG A 342 -9.87 -25.29 8.30
CA ARG A 342 -10.96 -24.44 8.76
C ARG A 342 -10.51 -23.00 9.02
N TYR A 343 -10.03 -22.33 7.99
CA TYR A 343 -9.79 -20.88 8.07
C TYR A 343 -11.07 -20.15 8.49
N ASP A 344 -10.91 -19.09 9.28
CA ASP A 344 -12.05 -18.29 9.75
C ASP A 344 -12.56 -17.36 8.64
N SER A 345 -11.67 -16.98 7.71
CA SER A 345 -12.02 -16.20 6.52
C SER A 345 -11.09 -16.57 5.36
N ALA A 346 -11.65 -16.67 4.16
CA ALA A 346 -10.91 -16.91 2.93
C ALA A 346 -11.41 -16.00 1.81
N PHE A 347 -10.48 -15.50 0.98
CA PHE A 347 -10.76 -14.77 -0.24
C PHE A 347 -10.25 -15.58 -1.44
N THR A 348 -10.98 -15.54 -2.55
CA THR A 348 -10.62 -16.20 -3.82
C THR A 348 -10.72 -15.20 -4.95
#